data_417e39c7a6dd99084905264aa094b2de
#
_entry.id   417e39c7a6dd99084905264aa094b2de
#
_cell.length_a   1.000
_cell.length_b   1.000
_cell.length_c   1.000
_cell.angle_alpha   90.00
_cell.angle_beta   90.00
_cell.angle_gamma   90.00
#
_symmetry.space_group_name_H-M   'P 1'
#
loop_
_entity.id
_entity.type
_entity.pdbx_description
1 polymer ?
#
loop_
_entity_poly.entity_id
_entity_poly.type
_entity_poly.pdbx_seq_one_letter_code
_entity_poly.pdbx_strand_id
1 'polypeptide(L)'
;PKRGDWATHDAKWRGNWSPYIPRNLLLRYSQEGDLILDQFAGGGTTLVEAKLLNRDIIGVDINEVALERCKEKIDFDYESAKGRVELHKGDARNLDFISDDSIDFVCTHPPYANIIKYSEGIEGDLSQLKVPEFLEEMKLVASESYRVLKKGRFCAILMGDTRQKGHMVPMSFDVMRIFENV
;
A
#
# COMPACT_ATOMS: atom_id res chain seq x y z
N PRO A 1 4.86 -22.18 6.16
CA PRO A 1 3.51 -21.65 6.40
C PRO A 1 2.85 -21.37 5.06
N LYS A 2 1.59 -21.77 4.87
CA LYS A 2 0.85 -21.39 3.67
C LYS A 2 0.70 -19.87 3.66
N ARG A 3 0.92 -19.24 2.50
CA ARG A 3 0.90 -17.76 2.35
C ARG A 3 -0.50 -17.17 2.51
N GLY A 4 -1.55 -17.99 2.50
CA GLY A 4 -2.94 -17.61 2.39
C GLY A 4 -3.42 -17.85 0.95
N ASP A 5 -4.46 -18.67 0.82
CA ASP A 5 -4.99 -19.17 -0.46
C ASP A 5 -6.52 -19.03 -0.54
N TRP A 6 -7.09 -18.10 0.24
CA TRP A 6 -8.54 -17.82 0.19
C TRP A 6 -8.85 -16.69 -0.78
N ALA A 7 -10.09 -16.60 -1.21
CA ALA A 7 -10.59 -15.67 -2.21
C ALA A 7 -9.73 -15.71 -3.49
N THR A 8 -9.30 -14.56 -3.96
CA THR A 8 -8.50 -14.40 -5.18
C THR A 8 -7.01 -14.23 -4.92
N HIS A 9 -6.54 -14.48 -3.67
CA HIS A 9 -5.12 -14.35 -3.34
C HIS A 9 -4.26 -15.35 -4.10
N ASP A 10 -3.14 -14.86 -4.61
CA ASP A 10 -2.08 -15.68 -5.20
C ASP A 10 -0.70 -15.04 -4.97
N ALA A 11 0.35 -15.76 -5.35
CA ALA A 11 1.74 -15.31 -5.22
C ALA A 11 2.35 -14.80 -6.54
N LYS A 12 1.52 -14.54 -7.56
CA LYS A 12 2.01 -14.22 -8.91
C LYS A 12 2.61 -12.81 -9.03
N TRP A 13 2.15 -11.87 -8.20
CA TRP A 13 2.75 -10.53 -8.17
C TRP A 13 3.98 -10.53 -7.29
N ARG A 14 5.13 -10.18 -7.88
CA ARG A 14 6.40 -10.10 -7.13
C ARG A 14 6.32 -8.99 -6.08
N GLY A 15 6.76 -9.29 -4.87
CA GLY A 15 6.73 -8.32 -3.76
C GLY A 15 5.41 -8.24 -2.99
N ASN A 16 4.39 -9.00 -3.36
CA ASN A 16 3.17 -9.07 -2.55
C ASN A 16 3.48 -9.51 -1.11
N TRP A 17 2.91 -8.82 -0.16
CA TRP A 17 2.89 -9.29 1.23
C TRP A 17 1.89 -10.44 1.44
N SER A 18 2.03 -11.15 2.57
CA SER A 18 1.07 -12.18 2.92
C SER A 18 -0.27 -11.55 3.29
N PRO A 19 -1.42 -12.06 2.80
CA PRO A 19 -2.75 -11.52 3.13
C PRO A 19 -3.06 -11.52 4.63
N TYR A 20 -2.41 -12.37 5.42
CA TYR A 20 -2.52 -12.32 6.89
C TYR A 20 -2.08 -10.98 7.49
N ILE A 21 -1.13 -10.27 6.86
CA ILE A 21 -0.62 -8.99 7.37
C ILE A 21 -1.69 -7.90 7.26
N PRO A 22 -2.16 -7.51 6.06
CA PRO A 22 -3.19 -6.49 5.95
C PRO A 22 -4.49 -6.91 6.66
N ARG A 23 -4.88 -8.20 6.63
CA ARG A 23 -6.03 -8.69 7.35
C ARG A 23 -5.96 -8.38 8.86
N ASN A 24 -4.85 -8.71 9.51
CA ASN A 24 -4.68 -8.44 10.94
C ASN A 24 -4.63 -6.93 11.25
N LEU A 25 -4.01 -6.13 10.38
CA LEU A 25 -3.97 -4.67 10.53
C LEU A 25 -5.37 -4.06 10.40
N LEU A 26 -6.13 -4.45 9.37
CA LEU A 26 -7.52 -4.00 9.17
C LEU A 26 -8.42 -4.35 10.35
N LEU A 27 -8.34 -5.58 10.86
CA LEU A 27 -9.14 -6.02 12.02
C LEU A 27 -8.80 -5.26 13.32
N ARG A 28 -7.56 -4.77 13.47
CA ARG A 28 -7.11 -4.10 14.69
C ARG A 28 -7.31 -2.59 14.66
N TYR A 29 -7.16 -1.96 13.51
CA TYR A 29 -7.05 -0.51 13.37
C TYR A 29 -8.17 0.12 12.56
N SER A 30 -9.15 -0.68 12.11
CA SER A 30 -10.34 -0.19 11.43
C SER A 30 -11.58 -1.01 11.79
N GLN A 31 -12.74 -0.50 11.43
CA GLN A 31 -14.03 -1.16 11.59
C GLN A 31 -14.78 -1.26 10.25
N GLU A 32 -15.87 -2.04 10.20
CA GLU A 32 -16.71 -2.14 9.01
C GLU A 32 -17.25 -0.76 8.62
N GLY A 33 -17.21 -0.46 7.32
CA GLY A 33 -17.59 0.82 6.75
C GLY A 33 -16.51 1.91 6.78
N ASP A 34 -15.37 1.70 7.45
CA ASP A 34 -14.23 2.62 7.38
C ASP A 34 -13.66 2.67 5.96
N LEU A 35 -13.16 3.84 5.57
CA LEU A 35 -12.46 4.07 4.30
C LEU A 35 -10.95 3.90 4.46
N ILE A 36 -10.41 2.92 3.77
CA ILE A 36 -8.98 2.54 3.79
C ILE A 36 -8.27 3.14 2.59
N LEU A 37 -6.98 3.44 2.73
CA LEU A 37 -6.12 3.83 1.62
C LEU A 37 -4.93 2.87 1.52
N ASP A 38 -4.69 2.31 0.32
CA ASP A 38 -3.43 1.68 -0.07
C ASP A 38 -2.81 2.46 -1.23
N GLN A 39 -1.74 3.21 -0.93
CA GLN A 39 -1.06 4.11 -1.87
C GLN A 39 -0.12 3.37 -2.84
N PHE A 40 0.11 2.08 -2.61
CA PHE A 40 0.95 1.20 -3.43
C PHE A 40 0.25 -0.15 -3.61
N ALA A 41 -0.88 -0.13 -4.30
CA ALA A 41 -1.82 -1.25 -4.41
C ALA A 41 -1.19 -2.54 -4.96
N GLY A 42 -0.21 -2.42 -5.88
CA GLY A 42 0.58 -3.52 -6.41
C GLY A 42 -0.29 -4.68 -6.91
N GLY A 43 -0.16 -5.84 -6.30
CA GLY A 43 -0.95 -7.03 -6.63
C GLY A 43 -2.33 -7.11 -5.98
N GLY A 44 -2.82 -6.05 -5.31
CA GLY A 44 -4.19 -5.96 -4.79
C GLY A 44 -4.44 -6.71 -3.48
N THR A 45 -3.42 -7.12 -2.74
CA THR A 45 -3.61 -7.93 -1.52
C THR A 45 -4.43 -7.20 -0.45
N THR A 46 -4.13 -5.93 -0.20
CA THR A 46 -4.89 -5.10 0.76
C THR A 46 -6.32 -4.88 0.31
N LEU A 47 -6.52 -4.67 -0.99
CA LEU A 47 -7.84 -4.41 -1.59
C LEU A 47 -8.77 -5.60 -1.38
N VAL A 48 -8.28 -6.82 -1.64
CA VAL A 48 -9.04 -8.06 -1.42
C VAL A 48 -9.43 -8.18 0.06
N GLU A 49 -8.50 -7.94 0.97
CA GLU A 49 -8.78 -8.06 2.41
C GLU A 49 -9.75 -6.99 2.92
N ALA A 50 -9.63 -5.75 2.45
CA ALA A 50 -10.58 -4.69 2.81
C ALA A 50 -12.00 -5.04 2.34
N LYS A 51 -12.15 -5.46 1.07
CA LYS A 51 -13.45 -5.89 0.52
C LYS A 51 -14.05 -7.05 1.33
N LEU A 52 -13.26 -8.08 1.64
CA LEU A 52 -13.68 -9.25 2.43
C LEU A 52 -14.14 -8.89 3.84
N LEU A 53 -13.57 -7.85 4.41
CA LEU A 53 -13.82 -7.40 5.79
C LEU A 53 -14.83 -6.25 5.86
N ASN A 54 -15.54 -5.92 4.77
CA ASN A 54 -16.54 -4.85 4.70
C ASN A 54 -15.97 -3.44 4.99
N ARG A 55 -14.72 -3.19 4.59
CA ARG A 55 -14.12 -1.86 4.54
C ARG A 55 -14.17 -1.35 3.10
N ASP A 56 -14.50 -0.08 2.93
CA ASP A 56 -14.29 0.59 1.64
C ASP A 56 -12.79 0.89 1.48
N ILE A 57 -12.27 0.85 0.26
CA ILE A 57 -10.83 1.08 0.03
C ILE A 57 -10.57 1.82 -1.27
N ILE A 58 -9.67 2.79 -1.21
CA ILE A 58 -9.03 3.42 -2.36
C ILE A 58 -7.66 2.77 -2.55
N GLY A 59 -7.45 2.17 -3.72
CA GLY A 59 -6.15 1.64 -4.14
C GLY A 59 -5.53 2.56 -5.19
N VAL A 60 -4.30 2.99 -4.94
CA VAL A 60 -3.53 3.83 -5.86
C VAL A 60 -2.29 3.07 -6.32
N ASP A 61 -1.98 3.13 -7.60
CA ASP A 61 -0.71 2.64 -8.14
C ASP A 61 -0.33 3.46 -9.38
N ILE A 62 0.97 3.72 -9.53
CA ILE A 62 1.51 4.41 -10.70
C ILE A 62 1.57 3.48 -11.93
N ASN A 63 1.62 2.17 -11.69
CA ASN A 63 1.73 1.14 -12.70
C ASN A 63 0.35 0.61 -13.13
N GLU A 64 -0.03 0.87 -14.37
CA GLU A 64 -1.31 0.45 -14.93
C GLU A 64 -1.48 -1.09 -14.96
N VAL A 65 -0.38 -1.83 -15.15
CA VAL A 65 -0.40 -3.30 -15.09
C VAL A 65 -0.78 -3.80 -13.69
N ALA A 66 -0.34 -3.10 -12.64
CA ALA A 66 -0.75 -3.38 -11.27
C ALA A 66 -2.26 -3.15 -11.08
N LEU A 67 -2.79 -2.05 -11.60
CA LEU A 67 -4.22 -1.72 -11.50
C LEU A 67 -5.11 -2.71 -12.27
N GLU A 68 -4.71 -3.14 -13.47
CA GLU A 68 -5.44 -4.18 -14.20
C GLU A 68 -5.48 -5.49 -13.40
N ARG A 69 -4.38 -5.85 -12.79
CA ARG A 69 -4.34 -7.00 -11.90
C ARG A 69 -5.21 -6.82 -10.65
N CYS A 70 -5.26 -5.63 -10.08
CA CYS A 70 -6.17 -5.31 -8.97
C CYS A 70 -7.63 -5.52 -9.39
N LYS A 71 -8.04 -5.07 -10.58
CA LYS A 71 -9.39 -5.28 -11.11
C LYS A 71 -9.75 -6.77 -11.17
N GLU A 72 -8.85 -7.61 -11.70
CA GLU A 72 -9.04 -9.07 -11.73
C GLU A 72 -9.19 -9.65 -10.31
N LYS A 73 -8.40 -9.14 -9.35
CA LYS A 73 -8.37 -9.65 -7.98
C LYS A 73 -9.60 -9.31 -7.16
N ILE A 74 -10.20 -8.14 -7.39
CA ILE A 74 -11.40 -7.70 -6.68
C ILE A 74 -12.70 -8.17 -7.37
N ASP A 75 -12.60 -8.82 -8.52
CA ASP A 75 -13.74 -9.37 -9.26
C ASP A 75 -14.19 -10.69 -8.62
N PHE A 76 -14.79 -10.58 -7.45
CA PHE A 76 -15.50 -11.66 -6.79
C PHE A 76 -16.74 -11.11 -6.09
N ASP A 77 -17.76 -11.94 -6.00
CA ASP A 77 -19.03 -11.61 -5.34
C ASP A 77 -19.31 -12.65 -4.25
N TYR A 78 -19.01 -12.31 -3.01
CA TYR A 78 -19.39 -13.07 -1.84
C TYR A 78 -20.46 -12.29 -1.06
N GLU A 79 -21.57 -12.90 -0.72
CA GLU A 79 -22.67 -12.28 0.01
C GLU A 79 -22.21 -11.53 1.28
N SER A 80 -21.16 -12.00 1.91
CA SER A 80 -20.55 -11.41 3.12
C SER A 80 -19.52 -10.33 2.84
N ALA A 81 -19.10 -10.09 1.58
CA ALA A 81 -18.01 -9.19 1.21
C ALA A 81 -18.56 -7.95 0.50
N LYS A 82 -18.93 -6.91 1.26
CA LYS A 82 -19.63 -5.71 0.78
C LYS A 82 -18.75 -4.46 0.64
N GLY A 83 -17.46 -4.53 1.01
CA GLY A 83 -16.55 -3.40 0.89
C GLY A 83 -16.40 -2.95 -0.57
N ARG A 84 -16.52 -1.66 -0.83
CA ARG A 84 -16.34 -1.06 -2.15
C ARG A 84 -14.86 -0.81 -2.40
N VAL A 85 -14.42 -1.06 -3.63
CA VAL A 85 -13.03 -0.83 -4.04
C VAL A 85 -13.01 0.19 -5.16
N GLU A 86 -12.27 1.26 -4.95
CA GLU A 86 -11.99 2.29 -5.94
C GLU A 86 -10.52 2.24 -6.33
N LEU A 87 -10.21 2.31 -7.63
CA LEU A 87 -8.85 2.21 -8.16
C LEU A 87 -8.49 3.47 -8.93
N HIS A 88 -7.35 4.05 -8.58
CA HIS A 88 -6.80 5.23 -9.24
C HIS A 88 -5.39 4.97 -9.76
N LYS A 89 -5.16 5.34 -11.02
CA LYS A 89 -3.80 5.53 -11.52
C LYS A 89 -3.27 6.84 -10.98
N GLY A 90 -2.25 6.80 -10.14
CA GLY A 90 -1.72 7.99 -9.48
C GLY A 90 -0.37 7.76 -8.83
N ASP A 91 0.20 8.85 -8.39
CA ASP A 91 1.46 8.89 -7.66
C ASP A 91 1.18 9.07 -6.16
N ALA A 92 1.71 8.19 -5.33
CA ALA A 92 1.55 8.25 -3.87
C ALA A 92 2.05 9.56 -3.23
N ARG A 93 2.85 10.35 -3.97
CA ARG A 93 3.36 11.66 -3.55
C ARG A 93 2.39 12.81 -3.82
N ASN A 94 1.34 12.55 -4.59
CA ASN A 94 0.29 13.51 -4.91
C ASN A 94 -1.07 12.81 -4.97
N LEU A 95 -1.88 13.01 -3.95
CA LEU A 95 -3.22 12.44 -3.80
C LEU A 95 -4.29 13.54 -3.83
N ASP A 96 -4.15 14.56 -4.68
CA ASP A 96 -5.03 15.73 -4.77
C ASP A 96 -6.51 15.37 -4.98
N PHE A 97 -6.80 14.18 -5.52
CA PHE A 97 -8.15 13.65 -5.69
C PHE A 97 -8.76 13.08 -4.39
N ILE A 98 -7.98 12.97 -3.31
CA ILE A 98 -8.45 12.57 -1.98
C ILE A 98 -8.49 13.80 -1.08
N SER A 99 -9.65 14.05 -0.48
CA SER A 99 -9.83 15.19 0.43
C SER A 99 -9.03 15.03 1.72
N ASP A 100 -8.64 16.14 2.32
CA ASP A 100 -8.02 16.16 3.66
C ASP A 100 -8.94 15.49 4.69
N ASP A 101 -8.35 14.88 5.72
CA ASP A 101 -9.06 14.27 6.85
C ASP A 101 -10.21 13.34 6.43
N SER A 102 -10.07 12.57 5.33
CA SER A 102 -11.13 11.72 4.77
C SER A 102 -10.91 10.22 4.97
N ILE A 103 -9.67 9.78 5.15
CA ILE A 103 -9.27 8.38 5.27
C ILE A 103 -9.28 7.94 6.74
N ASP A 104 -9.86 6.77 7.02
CA ASP A 104 -9.91 6.19 8.37
C ASP A 104 -8.66 5.37 8.72
N PHE A 105 -8.01 4.77 7.73
CA PHE A 105 -6.79 3.98 7.95
C PHE A 105 -5.95 3.91 6.67
N VAL A 106 -4.67 4.24 6.78
CA VAL A 106 -3.68 3.98 5.73
C VAL A 106 -3.01 2.64 6.00
N CYS A 107 -3.07 1.73 5.01
CA CYS A 107 -2.50 0.38 5.12
C CYS A 107 -1.79 0.03 3.83
N THR A 108 -0.47 0.19 3.79
CA THR A 108 0.27 0.20 2.53
C THR A 108 1.63 -0.49 2.60
N HIS A 109 2.13 -0.92 1.44
CA HIS A 109 3.40 -1.63 1.27
C HIS A 109 4.20 -1.02 0.12
N PRO A 110 4.97 0.06 0.39
CA PRO A 110 5.75 0.73 -0.64
C PRO A 110 6.87 -0.16 -1.22
N PRO A 111 7.39 0.16 -2.40
CA PRO A 111 8.56 -0.52 -2.95
C PRO A 111 9.79 -0.29 -2.08
N TYR A 112 10.80 -1.17 -2.20
CA TYR A 112 12.05 -1.10 -1.43
C TYR A 112 13.18 -0.51 -2.28
N ALA A 113 13.09 0.77 -2.63
CA ALA A 113 14.06 1.43 -3.50
C ALA A 113 14.41 0.54 -4.73
N ASN A 114 15.67 0.45 -5.13
CA ASN A 114 16.11 -0.29 -6.31
C ASN A 114 16.31 -1.82 -6.10
N ILE A 115 15.61 -2.43 -5.16
CA ILE A 115 15.73 -3.88 -4.88
C ILE A 115 14.89 -4.71 -5.85
N ILE A 116 13.65 -4.29 -6.08
CA ILE A 116 12.73 -4.89 -7.05
C ILE A 116 12.26 -3.78 -7.97
N LYS A 117 12.60 -3.86 -9.23
CA LYS A 117 12.01 -2.99 -10.26
C LYS A 117 10.62 -3.51 -10.60
N TYR A 118 9.61 -2.70 -10.39
CA TYR A 118 8.21 -3.03 -10.68
C TYR A 118 7.78 -2.57 -12.06
N SER A 119 8.53 -1.64 -12.66
CA SER A 119 8.28 -1.16 -14.02
C SER A 119 9.58 -0.88 -14.78
N GLU A 120 9.47 -0.78 -16.10
CA GLU A 120 10.53 -0.26 -16.95
C GLU A 120 10.05 1.07 -17.56
N GLY A 121 10.71 2.17 -17.14
CA GLY A 121 10.49 3.49 -17.75
C GLY A 121 9.21 4.23 -17.32
N ILE A 122 8.53 3.83 -16.25
CA ILE A 122 7.45 4.65 -15.69
C ILE A 122 8.10 5.80 -14.90
N GLU A 123 7.84 7.01 -15.35
CA GLU A 123 8.27 8.22 -14.64
C GLU A 123 7.60 8.28 -13.26
N GLY A 124 8.39 8.54 -12.22
CA GLY A 124 7.89 8.60 -10.84
C GLY A 124 7.89 7.27 -10.08
N ASP A 125 8.23 6.14 -10.71
CA ASP A 125 8.32 4.86 -10.00
C ASP A 125 9.46 4.85 -8.99
N LEU A 126 9.10 4.89 -7.70
CA LEU A 126 10.04 4.91 -6.57
C LEU A 126 10.92 3.66 -6.51
N SER A 127 10.51 2.54 -7.13
CA SER A 127 11.30 1.32 -7.20
C SER A 127 12.58 1.44 -8.04
N GLN A 128 12.72 2.51 -8.80
CA GLN A 128 13.89 2.76 -9.63
C GLN A 128 14.94 3.65 -8.94
N LEU A 129 14.58 4.27 -7.83
CA LEU A 129 15.44 5.22 -7.12
C LEU A 129 16.48 4.52 -6.26
N LYS A 130 17.64 5.16 -6.08
CA LYS A 130 18.60 4.76 -5.05
C LYS A 130 18.05 5.11 -3.67
N VAL A 131 18.57 4.44 -2.63
CA VAL A 131 18.07 4.62 -1.25
C VAL A 131 17.99 6.10 -0.80
N PRO A 132 19.01 6.95 -0.99
CA PRO A 132 18.89 8.34 -0.56
C PRO A 132 17.78 9.11 -1.27
N GLU A 133 17.66 8.94 -2.58
CA GLU A 133 16.61 9.57 -3.40
C GLU A 133 15.22 9.03 -3.00
N PHE A 134 15.11 7.72 -2.79
CA PHE A 134 13.88 7.09 -2.32
C PHE A 134 13.41 7.66 -0.97
N LEU A 135 14.32 7.85 -0.01
CA LEU A 135 13.97 8.41 1.30
C LEU A 135 13.50 9.86 1.22
N GLU A 136 14.08 10.68 0.31
CA GLU A 136 13.57 12.04 0.06
C GLU A 136 12.15 12.03 -0.50
N GLU A 137 11.87 11.16 -1.47
CA GLU A 137 10.54 11.03 -2.05
C GLU A 137 9.51 10.46 -1.05
N MET A 138 9.91 9.59 -0.13
CA MET A 138 9.06 9.07 0.94
C MET A 138 8.59 10.17 1.90
N LYS A 139 9.26 11.32 1.99
CA LYS A 139 8.77 12.47 2.76
C LYS A 139 7.47 13.05 2.16
N LEU A 140 7.39 13.10 0.83
CA LEU A 140 6.17 13.54 0.15
C LEU A 140 5.03 12.53 0.36
N VAL A 141 5.34 11.24 0.26
CA VAL A 141 4.36 10.16 0.57
C VAL A 141 3.85 10.28 2.00
N ALA A 142 4.74 10.55 2.96
CA ALA A 142 4.36 10.74 4.36
C ALA A 142 3.44 11.96 4.55
N SER A 143 3.78 13.08 3.92
CA SER A 143 2.98 14.31 3.98
C SER A 143 1.58 14.09 3.42
N GLU A 144 1.44 13.41 2.28
CA GLU A 144 0.14 13.08 1.69
C GLU A 144 -0.65 12.09 2.57
N SER A 145 0.03 11.06 3.12
CA SER A 145 -0.61 10.13 4.07
C SER A 145 -1.17 10.86 5.30
N TYR A 146 -0.41 11.82 5.84
CA TYR A 146 -0.84 12.63 6.98
C TYR A 146 -2.01 13.55 6.61
N ARG A 147 -1.94 14.23 5.45
CA ARG A 147 -2.99 15.15 4.99
C ARG A 147 -4.34 14.47 4.84
N VAL A 148 -4.37 13.29 4.20
CA VAL A 148 -5.63 12.58 3.92
C VAL A 148 -6.17 11.81 5.13
N LEU A 149 -5.32 11.46 6.11
CA LEU A 149 -5.70 10.66 7.26
C LEU A 149 -6.46 11.50 8.29
N LYS A 150 -7.62 11.03 8.73
CA LYS A 150 -8.38 11.65 9.81
C LYS A 150 -7.57 11.71 11.12
N LYS A 151 -7.74 12.76 11.88
CA LYS A 151 -7.06 12.96 13.17
C LYS A 151 -7.33 11.81 14.13
N GLY A 152 -6.27 11.33 14.78
CA GLY A 152 -6.36 10.23 15.75
C GLY A 152 -6.49 8.83 15.11
N ARG A 153 -6.38 8.73 13.81
CA ARG A 153 -6.38 7.46 13.07
C ARG A 153 -4.96 6.95 12.81
N PHE A 154 -4.84 5.76 12.27
CA PHE A 154 -3.57 5.04 12.16
C PHE A 154 -3.07 4.95 10.73
N CYS A 155 -1.75 4.96 10.59
CA CYS A 155 -1.05 4.61 9.36
C CYS A 155 -0.16 3.39 9.61
N ALA A 156 -0.32 2.33 8.82
CA ALA A 156 0.50 1.13 8.89
C ALA A 156 1.26 0.93 7.59
N ILE A 157 2.58 0.84 7.68
CA ILE A 157 3.48 0.63 6.55
C ILE A 157 4.27 -0.64 6.77
N LEU A 158 4.25 -1.56 5.80
CA LEU A 158 5.21 -2.65 5.78
C LEU A 158 6.47 -2.20 5.05
N MET A 159 7.59 -2.24 5.74
CA MET A 159 8.89 -1.92 5.17
C MET A 159 9.92 -2.93 5.66
N GLY A 160 10.85 -3.31 4.79
CA GLY A 160 11.98 -4.17 5.13
C GLY A 160 13.31 -3.46 4.98
N ASP A 161 14.31 -3.96 5.70
CA ASP A 161 15.68 -3.54 5.53
C ASP A 161 16.34 -4.26 4.35
N THR A 162 17.37 -3.66 3.80
CA THR A 162 18.12 -4.23 2.67
C THR A 162 19.60 -4.41 3.00
N ARG A 163 20.32 -5.07 2.10
CA ARG A 163 21.78 -5.19 2.17
C ARG A 163 22.42 -4.66 0.91
N GLN A 164 23.40 -3.77 1.07
CA GLN A 164 24.24 -3.28 -0.01
C GLN A 164 25.72 -3.50 0.33
N LYS A 165 26.45 -4.12 -0.58
CA LYS A 165 27.89 -4.43 -0.41
C LYS A 165 28.22 -5.14 0.93
N GLY A 166 27.32 -6.04 1.37
CA GLY A 166 27.49 -6.79 2.64
C GLY A 166 27.02 -6.07 3.90
N HIS A 167 26.67 -4.79 3.85
CA HIS A 167 26.20 -3.99 4.99
C HIS A 167 24.66 -3.88 4.98
N MET A 168 24.07 -3.88 6.17
CA MET A 168 22.65 -3.62 6.34
C MET A 168 22.36 -2.14 6.06
N VAL A 169 21.31 -1.87 5.30
CA VAL A 169 20.73 -0.55 5.09
C VAL A 169 19.38 -0.52 5.79
N PRO A 170 19.23 0.23 6.90
CA PRO A 170 18.08 0.17 7.78
C PRO A 170 16.91 1.04 7.28
N MET A 171 16.41 0.75 6.07
CA MET A 171 15.37 1.54 5.41
C MET A 171 14.08 1.62 6.23
N SER A 172 13.71 0.56 6.95
CA SER A 172 12.52 0.55 7.80
C SER A 172 12.58 1.60 8.90
N PHE A 173 13.74 1.77 9.53
CA PHE A 173 13.95 2.79 10.57
C PHE A 173 13.95 4.21 9.99
N ASP A 174 14.55 4.41 8.82
CA ASP A 174 14.60 5.72 8.17
C ASP A 174 13.19 6.14 7.72
N VAL A 175 12.41 5.24 7.11
CA VAL A 175 11.01 5.50 6.75
C VAL A 175 10.14 5.74 7.98
N MET A 176 10.31 4.97 9.06
CA MET A 176 9.60 5.20 10.31
C MET A 176 9.82 6.63 10.81
N ARG A 177 11.09 7.10 10.86
CA ARG A 177 11.42 8.47 11.27
C ARG A 177 10.81 9.54 10.37
N ILE A 178 10.73 9.28 9.05
CA ILE A 178 10.08 10.19 8.10
C ILE A 178 8.61 10.36 8.48
N PHE A 179 7.90 9.27 8.76
CA PHE A 179 6.47 9.31 9.11
C PHE A 179 6.20 9.83 10.53
N GLU A 180 7.16 9.75 11.44
CA GLU A 180 7.05 10.37 12.79
C GLU A 180 7.22 11.89 12.76
N ASN A 181 7.80 12.46 11.71
CA ASN A 181 8.12 13.89 11.62
C ASN A 181 7.12 14.72 10.78
N VAL A 182 5.97 14.16 10.40
CA VAL A 182 4.91 14.85 9.65
C VAL A 182 3.70 15.17 10.50
#